data_36178ef250dbf1aff81dd67dcb9e1b2e
#
_entry.id   36178ef250dbf1aff81dd67dcb9e1b2e
#
_cell.length_a   1.000
_cell.length_b   1.000
_cell.length_c   1.000
_cell.angle_alpha   90.00
_cell.angle_beta   90.00
_cell.angle_gamma   90.00
#
_symmetry.space_group_name_H-M   'P 1'
#
loop_
_entity.id
_entity.type
_entity.pdbx_description
1 polymer ?
#
loop_
_entity_poly.entity_id
_entity_poly.type
_entity_poly.pdbx_seq_one_letter_code
_entity_poly.pdbx_strand_id
1 'polypeptide(L)'
;MKGEQRIMLLTPPKECEIEFNDLRLVRLKCDPKYENIFIENTTISIKDTYDEITKDFARNLVKVDRLGYDPVGYFTIGKEVWLAFTKSGSDFVGFEVVTRKRGGCIKIGPTYIEPNMRGRGYAEQMINALCRSYRAVGARKMYVTAPLNNAPTAVLDFQKLHLKMEALLSRRYHTKSSERVCGKFLESSRDVEGSTPLRLELSLANNESANTSIEINNLQTELPFSLLSNFIRTNMSHYYDDIDDNFVKALVHGTEESLEVYEKKAKILLTIIHDTTKLAGVAALTPKRGGSLKISPLIIDHKVVCKKVLGDLLDMIMLQARKMSRRKITIILPVSYIAVIDAILAHGYVSEGILKEPYKRSVDMVVLSRFLQKDIGALDQV
;
A
#
# COMPACT_ATOMS: atom_id res chain seq x y z
N MET A 1 0.44 -31.27 17.54
CA MET A 1 -0.64 -30.41 17.00
C MET A 1 -0.14 -28.96 17.04
N LYS A 2 0.34 -28.41 15.91
CA LYS A 2 0.68 -27.00 15.80
C LYS A 2 -0.67 -26.28 15.65
N GLY A 3 -1.04 -25.49 16.66
CA GLY A 3 -2.25 -24.69 16.62
C GLY A 3 -2.22 -23.79 15.37
N GLU A 4 -3.23 -23.93 14.52
CA GLU A 4 -3.47 -22.98 13.45
C GLU A 4 -3.62 -21.60 14.09
N GLN A 5 -2.61 -20.76 13.92
CA GLN A 5 -2.69 -19.35 14.30
C GLN A 5 -3.78 -18.71 13.43
N ARG A 6 -4.95 -18.55 14.00
CA ARG A 6 -6.09 -17.92 13.33
C ARG A 6 -5.67 -16.50 12.97
N ILE A 7 -5.49 -16.26 11.68
CA ILE A 7 -5.16 -14.94 11.16
C ILE A 7 -6.32 -13.99 11.50
N MET A 8 -6.10 -13.11 12.47
CA MET A 8 -7.08 -12.08 12.82
C MET A 8 -6.85 -10.84 11.96
N LEU A 9 -7.60 -10.73 10.87
CA LEU A 9 -7.62 -9.51 10.08
C LEU A 9 -8.13 -8.34 10.91
N LEU A 10 -7.49 -7.17 10.77
CA LEU A 10 -7.90 -5.94 11.44
C LEU A 10 -9.37 -5.61 11.10
N THR A 11 -10.23 -5.64 12.11
CA THR A 11 -11.64 -5.27 11.97
C THR A 11 -11.83 -3.75 12.11
N PRO A 12 -12.89 -3.16 11.53
CA PRO A 12 -13.23 -1.77 11.82
C PRO A 12 -13.73 -1.64 13.27
N PRO A 13 -13.61 -0.46 13.87
CA PRO A 13 -14.32 -0.15 15.12
C PRO A 13 -15.81 -0.47 15.00
N LYS A 14 -16.41 -0.96 16.08
CA LYS A 14 -17.84 -1.28 16.10
C LYS A 14 -18.72 -0.02 16.17
N GLU A 15 -18.18 1.02 16.75
CA GLU A 15 -18.85 2.30 16.95
C GLU A 15 -19.16 2.94 15.59
N CYS A 16 -20.37 3.43 15.46
CA CYS A 16 -20.79 4.27 14.34
C CYS A 16 -20.46 5.76 14.57
N GLU A 17 -20.18 6.11 15.81
CA GLU A 17 -19.92 7.47 16.24
C GLU A 17 -18.81 7.49 17.30
N ILE A 18 -17.91 8.47 17.22
CA ILE A 18 -16.82 8.71 18.14
C ILE A 18 -16.87 10.16 18.57
N GLU A 19 -17.00 10.43 19.88
CA GLU A 19 -16.81 11.75 20.43
C GLU A 19 -15.36 11.96 20.87
N PHE A 20 -14.77 13.07 20.50
CA PHE A 20 -13.40 13.40 20.85
C PHE A 20 -13.18 14.92 20.91
N ASN A 21 -12.89 15.43 22.09
CA ASN A 21 -12.76 16.85 22.37
C ASN A 21 -13.98 17.64 21.84
N ASP A 22 -13.75 18.53 20.86
CA ASP A 22 -14.78 19.38 20.27
C ASP A 22 -15.44 18.77 19.02
N LEU A 23 -15.12 17.52 18.70
CA LEU A 23 -15.60 16.82 17.51
C LEU A 23 -16.49 15.62 17.84
N ARG A 24 -17.43 15.41 16.94
CA ARG A 24 -18.23 14.21 16.79
C ARG A 24 -17.93 13.61 15.41
N LEU A 25 -17.34 12.42 15.37
CA LEU A 25 -17.05 11.68 14.15
C LEU A 25 -18.16 10.66 13.92
N VAL A 26 -18.74 10.66 12.73
CA VAL A 26 -19.82 9.76 12.33
C VAL A 26 -19.37 8.93 11.14
N ARG A 27 -19.53 7.63 11.20
CA ARG A 27 -19.21 6.76 10.09
C ARG A 27 -20.26 6.87 8.99
N LEU A 28 -19.84 7.14 7.76
CA LEU A 28 -20.76 7.46 6.65
C LEU A 28 -21.77 6.34 6.38
N LYS A 29 -21.38 5.07 6.45
CA LYS A 29 -22.31 3.95 6.25
C LYS A 29 -23.46 3.90 7.26
N CYS A 30 -23.29 4.51 8.44
CA CYS A 30 -24.27 4.56 9.50
C CYS A 30 -25.24 5.76 9.37
N ASP A 31 -24.85 6.77 8.58
CA ASP A 31 -25.69 7.94 8.29
C ASP A 31 -25.56 8.37 6.82
N PRO A 32 -26.21 7.64 5.89
CA PRO A 32 -26.08 7.84 4.46
C PRO A 32 -26.54 9.20 3.93
N LYS A 33 -27.28 9.98 4.70
CA LYS A 33 -27.73 11.32 4.29
C LYS A 33 -26.61 12.27 3.93
N TYR A 34 -25.39 12.00 4.42
CA TYR A 34 -24.21 12.83 4.17
C TYR A 34 -23.38 12.40 2.93
N GLU A 35 -23.83 11.40 2.16
CA GLU A 35 -23.07 10.91 1.01
C GLU A 35 -22.78 11.95 -0.04
N ASN A 36 -23.78 12.80 -0.34
CA ASN A 36 -23.58 13.87 -1.33
C ASN A 36 -22.52 14.88 -0.91
N ILE A 37 -22.53 15.28 0.37
CA ILE A 37 -21.50 16.15 0.95
C ILE A 37 -20.12 15.52 0.81
N PHE A 38 -20.00 14.23 1.12
CA PHE A 38 -18.73 13.51 0.98
C PHE A 38 -18.26 13.45 -0.49
N ILE A 39 -19.15 13.10 -1.43
CA ILE A 39 -18.81 12.94 -2.86
C ILE A 39 -18.34 14.27 -3.45
N GLU A 40 -19.04 15.35 -3.18
CA GLU A 40 -18.72 16.70 -3.69
C GLU A 40 -17.36 17.18 -3.15
N ASN A 41 -17.19 17.13 -1.84
CA ASN A 41 -15.97 17.61 -1.19
C ASN A 41 -14.75 16.74 -1.50
N THR A 42 -14.91 15.41 -1.65
CA THR A 42 -13.82 14.53 -2.05
C THR A 42 -13.30 14.91 -3.43
N THR A 43 -14.18 15.20 -4.38
CA THR A 43 -13.79 15.56 -5.76
C THR A 43 -13.02 16.87 -5.79
N ILE A 44 -13.41 17.84 -4.97
CA ILE A 44 -12.76 19.16 -4.91
C ILE A 44 -11.41 19.07 -4.19
N SER A 45 -11.38 18.39 -3.03
CA SER A 45 -10.25 18.45 -2.08
C SER A 45 -9.01 17.70 -2.52
N ILE A 46 -9.15 16.65 -3.32
CA ILE A 46 -8.02 15.79 -3.69
C ILE A 46 -7.61 15.90 -5.17
N LYS A 47 -8.25 16.81 -5.91
CA LYS A 47 -7.94 17.10 -7.31
C LYS A 47 -6.47 17.47 -7.51
N ASP A 48 -5.90 18.24 -6.59
CA ASP A 48 -4.51 18.68 -6.67
C ASP A 48 -3.48 17.62 -6.19
N THR A 49 -3.97 16.57 -5.54
CA THR A 49 -3.11 15.51 -4.97
C THR A 49 -2.96 14.33 -5.92
N TYR A 50 -3.97 14.06 -6.74
CA TYR A 50 -4.01 12.91 -7.62
C TYR A 50 -4.41 13.34 -9.03
N ASP A 51 -3.67 12.88 -10.03
CA ASP A 51 -4.19 12.84 -11.40
C ASP A 51 -5.40 11.88 -11.42
N GLU A 52 -6.39 12.10 -12.24
CA GLU A 52 -7.51 11.17 -12.47
C GLU A 52 -8.51 11.00 -11.29
N ILE A 53 -8.87 12.05 -10.59
CA ILE A 53 -9.96 12.01 -9.60
C ILE A 53 -11.28 12.43 -10.26
N THR A 54 -12.26 11.54 -10.16
CA THR A 54 -13.63 11.73 -10.65
C THR A 54 -14.64 11.57 -9.50
N LYS A 55 -15.90 11.96 -9.75
CA LYS A 55 -16.99 11.68 -8.80
C LYS A 55 -17.17 10.18 -8.53
N ASP A 56 -16.84 9.34 -9.52
CA ASP A 56 -16.93 7.89 -9.36
C ASP A 56 -15.90 7.35 -8.37
N PHE A 57 -14.75 7.99 -8.25
CA PHE A 57 -13.82 7.66 -7.17
C PHE A 57 -14.47 7.82 -5.79
N ALA A 58 -15.12 8.93 -5.54
CA ALA A 58 -15.79 9.18 -4.27
C ALA A 58 -16.97 8.22 -4.05
N ARG A 59 -17.80 7.98 -5.08
CA ARG A 59 -18.90 7.01 -5.02
C ARG A 59 -18.42 5.60 -4.66
N ASN A 60 -17.28 5.19 -5.15
CA ASN A 60 -16.76 3.87 -4.86
C ASN A 60 -16.09 3.78 -3.47
N LEU A 61 -15.56 4.88 -2.93
CA LEU A 61 -15.22 4.93 -1.52
C LEU A 61 -16.45 4.66 -0.65
N VAL A 62 -17.60 5.26 -0.99
CA VAL A 62 -18.89 5.00 -0.34
C VAL A 62 -19.31 3.52 -0.46
N LYS A 63 -19.19 2.94 -1.66
CA LYS A 63 -19.48 1.51 -1.84
C LYS A 63 -18.61 0.63 -0.96
N VAL A 64 -17.31 0.87 -0.91
CA VAL A 64 -16.38 0.08 -0.09
C VAL A 64 -16.66 0.24 1.40
N ASP A 65 -17.00 1.47 1.86
CA ASP A 65 -17.40 1.71 3.25
C ASP A 65 -18.66 0.92 3.62
N ARG A 66 -19.66 0.91 2.74
CA ARG A 66 -20.91 0.13 2.93
C ARG A 66 -20.65 -1.37 2.99
N LEU A 67 -19.84 -1.90 2.10
CA LEU A 67 -19.47 -3.32 2.07
C LEU A 67 -18.69 -3.72 3.33
N GLY A 68 -17.91 -2.80 3.92
CA GLY A 68 -17.04 -3.08 5.06
C GLY A 68 -15.77 -3.87 4.72
N TYR A 69 -15.56 -4.20 3.46
CA TYR A 69 -14.34 -4.83 2.93
C TYR A 69 -14.00 -4.24 1.54
N ASP A 70 -12.74 -4.36 1.11
CA ASP A 70 -12.31 -3.93 -0.22
C ASP A 70 -12.27 -5.13 -1.18
N PRO A 71 -13.26 -5.30 -2.05
CA PRO A 71 -13.34 -6.46 -2.94
C PRO A 71 -12.23 -6.49 -3.99
N VAL A 72 -11.55 -5.36 -4.20
CA VAL A 72 -10.51 -5.19 -5.24
C VAL A 72 -9.11 -5.26 -4.68
N GLY A 73 -8.92 -5.14 -3.36
CA GLY A 73 -7.62 -5.02 -2.71
C GLY A 73 -7.12 -6.30 -2.08
N TYR A 74 -5.98 -6.84 -2.52
CA TYR A 74 -5.36 -7.94 -1.79
C TYR A 74 -4.53 -7.47 -0.57
N PHE A 75 -3.97 -6.25 -0.57
CA PHE A 75 -3.31 -5.64 0.60
C PHE A 75 -4.24 -4.74 1.42
N THR A 76 -5.40 -4.40 0.90
CA THR A 76 -6.40 -3.57 1.57
C THR A 76 -7.54 -4.47 2.02
N ILE A 77 -7.84 -4.43 3.32
CA ILE A 77 -8.92 -5.20 3.92
C ILE A 77 -10.25 -4.48 3.71
N GLY A 78 -10.27 -3.17 3.95
CA GLY A 78 -11.47 -2.34 3.81
C GLY A 78 -11.12 -0.87 3.93
N LYS A 79 -12.14 -0.03 3.71
CA LYS A 79 -12.06 1.42 3.88
C LYS A 79 -13.29 1.90 4.59
N GLU A 80 -13.08 2.84 5.49
CA GLU A 80 -14.13 3.48 6.26
C GLU A 80 -14.06 4.99 6.05
N VAL A 81 -15.21 5.60 5.79
CA VAL A 81 -15.37 7.05 5.65
C VAL A 81 -15.94 7.60 6.95
N TRP A 82 -15.23 8.55 7.54
CA TRP A 82 -15.62 9.22 8.78
C TRP A 82 -15.86 10.70 8.50
N LEU A 83 -17.04 11.19 8.85
CA LEU A 83 -17.42 12.59 8.77
C LEU A 83 -17.26 13.23 10.14
N ALA A 84 -16.74 14.46 10.16
CA ALA A 84 -16.57 15.23 11.38
C ALA A 84 -17.55 16.39 11.47
N PHE A 85 -18.13 16.56 12.62
CA PHE A 85 -19.02 17.65 13.00
C PHE A 85 -18.54 18.28 14.30
N THR A 86 -18.89 19.56 14.52
CA THR A 86 -18.68 20.17 15.82
C THR A 86 -19.55 19.48 16.86
N LYS A 87 -19.03 19.28 18.09
CA LYS A 87 -19.76 18.62 19.17
C LYS A 87 -20.93 19.47 19.69
N SER A 88 -20.77 20.79 19.70
CA SER A 88 -21.78 21.76 20.14
C SER A 88 -22.86 22.04 19.13
N GLY A 89 -22.70 21.57 17.89
CA GLY A 89 -23.61 21.84 16.78
C GLY A 89 -23.61 20.73 15.75
N SER A 90 -24.27 21.00 14.63
CA SER A 90 -24.31 20.11 13.46
C SER A 90 -23.41 20.59 12.32
N ASP A 91 -22.51 21.55 12.61
CA ASP A 91 -21.65 22.13 11.56
C ASP A 91 -20.67 21.08 11.06
N PHE A 92 -20.69 20.86 9.76
CA PHE A 92 -19.76 19.97 9.10
C PHE A 92 -18.34 20.56 9.15
N VAL A 93 -17.42 19.79 9.69
CA VAL A 93 -16.01 20.17 9.84
C VAL A 93 -15.15 19.61 8.72
N GLY A 94 -15.45 18.39 8.29
CA GLY A 94 -14.65 17.70 7.29
C GLY A 94 -14.86 16.19 7.24
N PHE A 95 -13.96 15.48 6.58
CA PHE A 95 -13.97 14.01 6.56
C PHE A 95 -12.56 13.42 6.56
N GLU A 96 -12.51 12.14 6.92
CA GLU A 96 -11.32 11.30 6.91
C GLU A 96 -11.64 9.94 6.31
N VAL A 97 -10.75 9.41 5.47
CA VAL A 97 -10.86 8.04 4.98
C VAL A 97 -9.77 7.19 5.64
N VAL A 98 -10.18 6.17 6.36
CA VAL A 98 -9.28 5.18 6.94
C VAL A 98 -9.25 3.96 6.04
N THR A 99 -8.07 3.52 5.64
CA THR A 99 -7.88 2.28 4.88
C THR A 99 -7.18 1.25 5.75
N ARG A 100 -7.87 0.18 6.10
CA ARG A 100 -7.27 -0.96 6.81
C ARG A 100 -6.39 -1.77 5.87
N LYS A 101 -5.18 -2.07 6.31
CA LYS A 101 -4.17 -2.82 5.56
C LYS A 101 -3.87 -4.13 6.26
N ARG A 102 -3.49 -5.15 5.48
CA ARG A 102 -2.94 -6.38 6.04
C ARG A 102 -1.69 -6.05 6.87
N GLY A 103 -1.41 -6.85 7.86
CA GLY A 103 -0.33 -6.62 8.82
C GLY A 103 -0.67 -5.59 9.91
N GLY A 104 -1.96 -5.35 10.18
CA GLY A 104 -2.42 -4.50 11.28
C GLY A 104 -2.14 -3.01 11.11
N CYS A 105 -1.93 -2.53 9.89
CA CYS A 105 -1.70 -1.12 9.62
C CYS A 105 -2.97 -0.41 9.15
N ILE A 106 -3.10 0.87 9.48
CA ILE A 106 -4.09 1.77 8.88
C ILE A 106 -3.40 2.87 8.08
N LYS A 107 -3.94 3.17 6.90
CA LYS A 107 -3.59 4.36 6.14
C LYS A 107 -4.68 5.40 6.35
N ILE A 108 -4.28 6.59 6.75
CA ILE A 108 -5.14 7.75 6.87
C ILE A 108 -5.06 8.57 5.58
N GLY A 109 -6.21 8.97 5.07
CA GLY A 109 -6.35 9.84 3.89
C GLY A 109 -7.15 9.24 2.73
N PRO A 110 -7.79 10.09 1.94
CA PRO A 110 -7.72 11.56 1.98
C PRO A 110 -8.37 12.16 3.23
N THR A 111 -7.78 13.28 3.68
CA THR A 111 -8.28 14.13 4.75
C THR A 111 -8.78 15.44 4.16
N TYR A 112 -9.96 15.88 4.56
CA TYR A 112 -10.52 17.17 4.17
C TYR A 112 -11.02 17.93 5.39
N ILE A 113 -10.70 19.23 5.44
CA ILE A 113 -11.27 20.17 6.42
C ILE A 113 -11.89 21.34 5.65
N GLU A 114 -13.13 21.67 5.99
CA GLU A 114 -13.84 22.81 5.45
C GLU A 114 -13.00 24.08 5.58
N PRO A 115 -12.91 24.94 4.53
CA PRO A 115 -12.04 26.11 4.54
C PRO A 115 -12.21 27.02 5.76
N ASN A 116 -13.44 27.28 6.19
CA ASN A 116 -13.77 28.10 7.35
C ASN A 116 -13.47 27.42 8.72
N MET A 117 -13.19 26.13 8.70
CA MET A 117 -12.84 25.34 9.88
C MET A 117 -11.33 25.06 10.01
N ARG A 118 -10.54 25.48 9.04
CA ARG A 118 -9.08 25.27 9.04
C ARG A 118 -8.39 26.11 10.13
N GLY A 119 -7.18 25.69 10.51
CA GLY A 119 -6.38 26.39 11.52
C GLY A 119 -6.80 26.16 12.97
N ARG A 120 -7.88 25.42 13.22
CA ARG A 120 -8.43 25.14 14.57
C ARG A 120 -7.96 23.79 15.17
N GLY A 121 -7.05 23.08 14.51
CA GLY A 121 -6.53 21.78 14.97
C GLY A 121 -7.48 20.59 14.75
N TYR A 122 -8.54 20.75 13.97
CA TYR A 122 -9.54 19.68 13.77
C TYR A 122 -8.99 18.46 13.05
N ALA A 123 -8.09 18.63 12.07
CA ALA A 123 -7.43 17.49 11.41
C ALA A 123 -6.65 16.63 12.42
N GLU A 124 -5.91 17.26 13.33
CA GLU A 124 -5.19 16.58 14.41
C GLU A 124 -6.14 15.83 15.33
N GLN A 125 -7.24 16.45 15.73
CA GLN A 125 -8.25 15.82 16.61
C GLN A 125 -8.88 14.60 15.91
N MET A 126 -9.28 14.71 14.64
CA MET A 126 -9.84 13.61 13.87
C MET A 126 -8.87 12.42 13.78
N ILE A 127 -7.63 12.68 13.41
CA ILE A 127 -6.60 11.64 13.29
C ILE A 127 -6.35 10.98 14.67
N ASN A 128 -6.26 11.75 15.74
CA ASN A 128 -6.04 11.21 17.08
C ASN A 128 -7.23 10.36 17.56
N ALA A 129 -8.46 10.80 17.31
CA ALA A 129 -9.67 10.04 17.62
C ALA A 129 -9.67 8.68 16.91
N LEU A 130 -9.42 8.70 15.59
CA LEU A 130 -9.37 7.49 14.79
C LEU A 130 -8.20 6.57 15.20
N CYS A 131 -7.02 7.13 15.49
CA CYS A 131 -5.91 6.34 15.99
C CYS A 131 -6.25 5.60 17.29
N ARG A 132 -6.94 6.24 18.22
CA ARG A 132 -7.39 5.59 19.48
C ARG A 132 -8.39 4.47 19.20
N SER A 133 -9.38 4.73 18.37
CA SER A 133 -10.42 3.75 18.05
C SER A 133 -9.86 2.54 17.31
N TYR A 134 -9.00 2.76 16.32
CA TYR A 134 -8.37 1.65 15.59
C TYR A 134 -7.32 0.90 16.42
N ARG A 135 -6.60 1.58 17.32
CA ARG A 135 -5.74 0.91 18.29
C ARG A 135 -6.52 -0.04 19.18
N ALA A 136 -7.71 0.35 19.63
CA ALA A 136 -8.56 -0.50 20.47
C ALA A 136 -8.99 -1.80 19.77
N VAL A 137 -9.02 -1.83 18.44
CA VAL A 137 -9.32 -3.03 17.64
C VAL A 137 -8.06 -3.70 17.06
N GLY A 138 -6.86 -3.36 17.58
CA GLY A 138 -5.61 -4.03 17.27
C GLY A 138 -4.77 -3.42 16.13
N ALA A 139 -5.07 -2.19 15.70
CA ALA A 139 -4.17 -1.52 14.77
C ALA A 139 -2.85 -1.17 15.45
N ARG A 140 -1.74 -1.65 14.88
CA ARG A 140 -0.39 -1.46 15.44
C ARG A 140 0.34 -0.23 14.91
N LYS A 141 0.02 0.20 13.68
CA LYS A 141 0.66 1.33 13.02
C LYS A 141 -0.32 2.14 12.20
N MET A 142 -0.14 3.45 12.18
CA MET A 142 -0.78 4.32 11.22
C MET A 142 0.26 5.00 10.33
N TYR A 143 -0.13 5.30 9.08
CA TYR A 143 0.66 6.13 8.19
C TYR A 143 -0.24 6.99 7.29
N VAL A 144 0.34 8.10 6.84
CA VAL A 144 -0.28 9.03 5.89
C VAL A 144 0.59 9.17 4.65
N THR A 145 -0.02 9.55 3.53
CA THR A 145 0.72 10.05 2.36
C THR A 145 0.26 11.46 2.07
N ALA A 146 1.19 12.40 1.96
CA ALA A 146 0.89 13.79 1.72
C ALA A 146 1.78 14.39 0.62
N PRO A 147 1.22 15.19 -0.30
CA PRO A 147 1.99 15.89 -1.33
C PRO A 147 3.00 16.84 -0.70
N LEU A 148 4.17 16.99 -1.34
CA LEU A 148 5.19 17.95 -0.90
C LEU A 148 4.71 19.41 -1.00
N ASN A 149 3.87 19.70 -1.97
CA ASN A 149 3.41 21.05 -2.26
C ASN A 149 2.44 21.60 -1.19
N ASN A 150 1.82 20.75 -0.38
CA ASN A 150 0.96 21.13 0.75
C ASN A 150 1.77 21.38 2.04
N ALA A 151 2.98 21.88 1.89
CA ALA A 151 4.04 21.73 2.87
C ALA A 151 3.89 22.44 4.22
N PRO A 152 3.47 23.70 4.40
CA PRO A 152 3.63 24.32 5.71
C PRO A 152 2.72 23.76 6.79
N THR A 153 1.44 23.56 6.49
CA THR A 153 0.44 23.09 7.45
C THR A 153 0.58 21.59 7.74
N ALA A 154 0.80 20.78 6.71
CA ALA A 154 0.95 19.34 6.89
C ALA A 154 2.19 18.94 7.70
N VAL A 155 3.29 19.70 7.61
CA VAL A 155 4.51 19.43 8.41
C VAL A 155 4.28 19.71 9.89
N LEU A 156 3.62 20.81 10.22
CA LEU A 156 3.30 21.16 11.61
C LEU A 156 2.34 20.12 12.23
N ASP A 157 1.33 19.70 11.48
CA ASP A 157 0.39 18.68 11.94
C ASP A 157 1.09 17.32 12.11
N PHE A 158 2.04 16.98 11.23
CA PHE A 158 2.80 15.73 11.37
C PHE A 158 3.72 15.75 12.61
N GLN A 159 4.33 16.87 12.93
CA GLN A 159 5.12 17.02 14.16
C GLN A 159 4.25 16.86 15.42
N LYS A 160 3.10 17.53 15.49
CA LYS A 160 2.13 17.41 16.58
C LYS A 160 1.60 15.99 16.75
N LEU A 161 1.37 15.30 15.63
CA LEU A 161 0.96 13.89 15.60
C LEU A 161 2.10 12.91 15.87
N HIS A 162 3.33 13.38 16.05
CA HIS A 162 4.54 12.56 16.21
C HIS A 162 4.78 11.59 15.04
N LEU A 163 4.46 12.00 13.81
CA LEU A 163 4.71 11.23 12.62
C LEU A 163 6.17 11.37 12.18
N LYS A 164 6.80 10.25 11.86
CA LYS A 164 8.15 10.20 11.30
C LYS A 164 8.09 9.96 9.80
N MET A 165 8.88 10.71 9.04
CA MET A 165 9.03 10.49 7.60
C MET A 165 9.75 9.16 7.35
N GLU A 166 9.18 8.32 6.49
CA GLU A 166 9.70 7.00 6.14
C GLU A 166 10.18 6.92 4.69
N ALA A 167 9.49 7.60 3.77
CA ALA A 167 9.82 7.59 2.36
C ALA A 167 9.37 8.87 1.65
N LEU A 168 10.08 9.19 0.57
CA LEU A 168 9.70 10.22 -0.41
C LEU A 168 9.40 9.54 -1.74
N LEU A 169 8.12 9.44 -2.06
CA LEU A 169 7.64 8.78 -3.28
C LEU A 169 7.61 9.80 -4.42
N SER A 170 8.63 9.79 -5.25
CA SER A 170 8.78 10.74 -6.35
C SER A 170 7.65 10.59 -7.36
N ARG A 171 6.82 11.63 -7.52
CA ARG A 171 5.75 11.75 -8.54
C ARG A 171 4.90 10.47 -8.68
N ARG A 172 4.48 9.87 -7.56
CA ARG A 172 3.80 8.57 -7.59
C ARG A 172 2.38 8.65 -8.10
N TYR A 173 1.58 9.58 -7.58
CA TYR A 173 0.16 9.73 -7.89
C TYR A 173 -0.15 10.96 -8.72
N HIS A 174 0.80 11.89 -8.78
CA HIS A 174 0.69 13.11 -9.55
C HIS A 174 1.97 13.35 -10.36
N THR A 175 1.84 13.79 -11.62
CA THR A 175 2.99 14.00 -12.51
C THR A 175 3.91 15.14 -12.06
N LYS A 176 3.37 16.12 -11.34
CA LYS A 176 4.09 17.32 -10.90
C LYS A 176 4.42 17.35 -9.39
N SER A 177 3.98 16.37 -8.61
CA SER A 177 4.17 16.37 -7.16
C SER A 177 4.69 15.04 -6.64
N SER A 178 5.66 15.10 -5.75
CA SER A 178 6.13 13.98 -4.93
C SER A 178 5.34 13.91 -3.62
N GLU A 179 5.38 12.77 -2.96
CA GLU A 179 4.63 12.52 -1.73
C GLU A 179 5.54 12.02 -0.61
N ARG A 180 5.32 12.54 0.56
CA ARG A 180 5.90 11.99 1.80
C ARG A 180 5.05 10.84 2.31
N VAL A 181 5.69 9.79 2.76
CA VAL A 181 5.06 8.77 3.60
C VAL A 181 5.53 9.01 5.01
N CYS A 182 4.60 9.29 5.91
CA CYS A 182 4.90 9.52 7.32
C CYS A 182 4.09 8.54 8.17
N GLY A 183 4.71 7.93 9.18
CA GLY A 183 4.07 6.93 10.01
C GLY A 183 4.38 7.05 11.49
N LYS A 184 3.56 6.43 12.32
CA LYS A 184 3.80 6.21 13.74
C LYS A 184 3.25 4.86 14.19
N PHE A 185 3.88 4.26 15.19
CA PHE A 185 3.33 3.11 15.89
C PHE A 185 2.23 3.56 16.85
N LEU A 186 1.16 2.78 16.91
CA LEU A 186 0.02 3.00 17.81
C LEU A 186 0.16 2.18 19.09
N GLU A 187 0.97 1.12 19.05
CA GLU A 187 1.33 0.30 20.21
C GLU A 187 2.35 1.02 21.09
N SER A 188 2.34 0.74 22.40
CA SER A 188 3.35 1.28 23.32
C SER A 188 4.71 0.60 23.03
N SER A 189 5.80 1.35 23.15
CA SER A 189 7.18 0.88 22.90
C SER A 189 7.61 -0.31 23.78
N ARG A 190 6.84 -0.67 24.79
CA ARG A 190 7.13 -1.83 25.67
C ARG A 190 6.92 -3.19 25.01
N ASP A 191 6.16 -3.26 23.91
CA ASP A 191 5.92 -4.53 23.19
C ASP A 191 6.96 -4.78 22.08
N VAL A 192 7.94 -3.90 21.90
CA VAL A 192 8.94 -3.94 20.82
C VAL A 192 10.29 -4.50 21.29
N GLU A 193 10.50 -4.62 22.61
CA GLU A 193 11.73 -5.22 23.15
C GLU A 193 11.69 -6.73 22.98
N GLY A 194 12.33 -7.24 21.94
CA GLY A 194 12.55 -8.67 21.78
C GLY A 194 12.55 -9.22 20.34
N SER A 195 12.11 -8.48 19.36
CA SER A 195 12.19 -8.94 17.98
C SER A 195 13.53 -8.57 17.35
N THR A 196 14.47 -9.47 17.41
CA THR A 196 15.70 -9.39 16.60
C THR A 196 15.31 -9.28 15.13
N PRO A 197 15.79 -8.27 14.38
CA PRO A 197 15.51 -8.20 12.95
C PRO A 197 15.96 -9.51 12.31
N LEU A 198 15.07 -10.17 11.60
CA LEU A 198 15.41 -11.39 10.87
C LEU A 198 16.43 -11.01 9.79
N ARG A 199 17.73 -11.14 10.07
CA ARG A 199 18.80 -11.01 9.08
C ARG A 199 18.84 -12.28 8.24
N LEU A 200 17.94 -12.39 7.30
CA LEU A 200 18.08 -13.34 6.19
C LEU A 200 18.97 -12.66 5.15
N GLU A 201 20.27 -12.88 5.24
CA GLU A 201 21.18 -12.55 4.14
C GLU A 201 20.92 -13.55 3.02
N LEU A 202 19.96 -13.24 2.16
CA LEU A 202 19.66 -14.04 0.99
C LEU A 202 20.67 -13.67 -0.12
N SER A 203 21.68 -14.49 -0.32
CA SER A 203 22.55 -14.42 -1.49
C SER A 203 21.82 -15.01 -2.70
N LEU A 204 21.88 -14.34 -3.84
CA LEU A 204 21.44 -14.94 -5.10
C LEU A 204 22.35 -16.11 -5.49
N ALA A 205 21.79 -17.09 -6.21
CA ALA A 205 22.55 -18.22 -6.72
C ALA A 205 23.78 -17.76 -7.52
N ASN A 206 24.94 -18.30 -7.19
CA ASN A 206 26.21 -17.97 -7.85
C ASN A 206 26.39 -18.65 -9.19
N ASN A 207 25.58 -19.65 -9.54
CA ASN A 207 25.81 -20.49 -10.70
C ASN A 207 25.01 -20.00 -11.91
N GLU A 208 25.71 -19.60 -12.93
CA GLU A 208 25.30 -19.82 -14.32
C GLU A 208 25.30 -21.36 -14.58
N SER A 209 24.44 -22.10 -13.93
CA SER A 209 24.32 -23.54 -14.25
C SER A 209 23.70 -23.62 -15.63
N ALA A 210 24.51 -24.06 -16.56
CA ALA A 210 24.35 -23.99 -18.02
C ALA A 210 23.12 -24.72 -18.60
N ASN A 211 22.23 -25.29 -17.78
CA ASN A 211 21.11 -26.12 -18.24
C ASN A 211 19.75 -25.74 -17.61
N THR A 212 19.61 -24.57 -17.01
CA THR A 212 18.30 -24.14 -16.50
C THR A 212 17.64 -23.16 -17.45
N SER A 213 16.70 -23.65 -18.23
CA SER A 213 15.79 -22.75 -18.97
C SER A 213 14.82 -22.16 -17.93
N ILE A 214 14.92 -20.84 -17.71
CA ILE A 214 13.95 -20.12 -16.91
C ILE A 214 13.01 -19.42 -17.87
N GLU A 215 11.76 -19.81 -17.84
CA GLU A 215 10.71 -19.20 -18.64
C GLU A 215 9.99 -18.15 -17.82
N ILE A 216 9.82 -16.95 -18.39
CA ILE A 216 9.02 -15.88 -17.80
C ILE A 216 7.67 -15.90 -18.50
N ASN A 217 6.66 -16.36 -17.81
CA ASN A 217 5.32 -16.54 -18.36
C ASN A 217 4.34 -15.51 -17.79
N ASN A 218 3.49 -14.98 -18.67
CA ASN A 218 2.29 -14.26 -18.23
C ASN A 218 1.28 -15.29 -17.74
N LEU A 219 0.93 -15.22 -16.45
CA LEU A 219 -0.08 -16.10 -15.89
C LEU A 219 -1.46 -15.77 -16.42
N GLN A 220 -1.84 -16.38 -17.49
CA GLN A 220 -3.26 -16.55 -17.74
C GLN A 220 -3.69 -18.00 -17.67
N THR A 221 -2.80 -18.98 -17.25
CA THR A 221 -3.40 -20.25 -17.56
C THR A 221 -2.95 -21.56 -16.98
N GLU A 222 -1.73 -21.86 -16.68
CA GLU A 222 -1.43 -23.29 -16.62
C GLU A 222 -0.91 -23.85 -15.29
N LEU A 223 -0.50 -22.98 -14.39
CA LEU A 223 0.00 -23.46 -13.09
C LEU A 223 -1.15 -23.78 -12.13
N PRO A 224 -1.14 -24.95 -11.50
CA PRO A 224 -2.13 -25.29 -10.49
C PRO A 224 -2.16 -24.26 -9.36
N PHE A 225 -3.36 -23.80 -8.99
CA PHE A 225 -3.54 -22.83 -7.91
C PHE A 225 -2.85 -23.27 -6.60
N SER A 226 -2.88 -24.57 -6.30
CA SER A 226 -2.22 -25.15 -5.12
C SER A 226 -0.70 -24.92 -5.11
N LEU A 227 -0.05 -25.04 -6.26
CA LEU A 227 1.40 -24.80 -6.39
C LEU A 227 1.73 -23.32 -6.14
N LEU A 228 0.99 -22.42 -6.77
CA LEU A 228 1.13 -20.97 -6.56
C LEU A 228 0.85 -20.57 -5.12
N SER A 229 -0.24 -21.07 -4.54
CA SER A 229 -0.63 -20.78 -3.17
C SER A 229 0.45 -21.22 -2.19
N ASN A 230 0.94 -22.43 -2.34
CA ASN A 230 2.01 -22.95 -1.47
C ASN A 230 3.30 -22.13 -1.61
N PHE A 231 3.73 -21.83 -2.83
CA PHE A 231 4.93 -21.02 -3.09
C PHE A 231 4.81 -19.62 -2.49
N ILE A 232 3.68 -18.92 -2.73
CA ILE A 232 3.44 -17.57 -2.22
C ILE A 232 3.43 -17.58 -0.69
N ARG A 233 2.69 -18.48 -0.06
CA ARG A 233 2.61 -18.58 1.40
C ARG A 233 3.96 -18.87 2.03
N THR A 234 4.67 -19.88 1.53
CA THR A 234 5.97 -20.25 2.08
C THR A 234 6.97 -19.11 2.03
N ASN A 235 7.06 -18.41 0.89
CA ASN A 235 8.05 -17.37 0.69
C ASN A 235 7.64 -16.00 1.26
N MET A 236 6.35 -15.68 1.33
CA MET A 236 5.87 -14.40 1.88
C MET A 236 5.70 -14.40 3.41
N SER A 237 5.50 -15.54 4.04
CA SER A 237 5.30 -15.62 5.51
C SER A 237 6.43 -15.00 6.32
N HIS A 238 7.61 -14.87 5.74
CA HIS A 238 8.76 -14.25 6.40
C HIS A 238 8.61 -12.72 6.55
N TYR A 239 7.85 -12.06 5.66
CA TYR A 239 7.76 -10.59 5.64
C TYR A 239 6.33 -10.04 5.48
N TYR A 240 5.32 -10.91 5.44
CA TYR A 240 3.91 -10.55 5.49
C TYR A 240 3.19 -11.35 6.56
N ASP A 241 2.38 -10.68 7.37
CA ASP A 241 1.33 -11.32 8.14
C ASP A 241 0.04 -11.40 7.29
N ASP A 242 -0.91 -12.22 7.70
CA ASP A 242 -2.26 -12.29 7.11
C ASP A 242 -2.32 -12.78 5.65
N ILE A 243 -1.48 -13.75 5.26
CA ILE A 243 -1.56 -14.40 3.95
C ILE A 243 -2.56 -15.55 4.02
N ASP A 244 -3.81 -15.27 3.72
CA ASP A 244 -4.89 -16.24 3.62
C ASP A 244 -5.20 -16.65 2.17
N ASP A 245 -6.14 -17.58 1.96
CA ASP A 245 -6.55 -18.00 0.63
C ASP A 245 -7.17 -16.86 -0.18
N ASN A 246 -7.89 -15.96 0.47
CA ASN A 246 -8.48 -14.81 -0.21
C ASN A 246 -7.40 -13.85 -0.73
N PHE A 247 -6.30 -13.68 0.02
CA PHE A 247 -5.14 -12.94 -0.45
C PHE A 247 -4.57 -13.57 -1.73
N VAL A 248 -4.30 -14.87 -1.69
CA VAL A 248 -3.71 -15.59 -2.84
C VAL A 248 -4.66 -15.58 -4.03
N LYS A 249 -5.95 -15.87 -3.83
CA LYS A 249 -6.97 -15.80 -4.88
C LYS A 249 -7.03 -14.42 -5.51
N ALA A 250 -7.11 -13.35 -4.71
CA ALA A 250 -7.11 -11.98 -5.20
C ALA A 250 -5.80 -11.59 -5.92
N LEU A 251 -4.67 -12.21 -5.54
CA LEU A 251 -3.40 -12.00 -6.20
C LEU A 251 -3.33 -12.70 -7.56
N VAL A 252 -3.79 -13.94 -7.64
CA VAL A 252 -3.70 -14.81 -8.83
C VAL A 252 -4.77 -14.48 -9.86
N HIS A 253 -6.03 -14.51 -9.46
CA HIS A 253 -7.15 -14.35 -10.38
C HIS A 253 -7.54 -12.90 -10.65
N GLY A 254 -6.99 -11.98 -9.88
CA GLY A 254 -7.53 -10.62 -9.87
C GLY A 254 -8.92 -10.60 -9.23
N THR A 255 -9.66 -9.54 -9.47
CA THR A 255 -11.07 -9.46 -9.10
C THR A 255 -11.86 -9.20 -10.36
N GLU A 256 -12.80 -10.07 -10.68
CA GLU A 256 -13.72 -9.90 -11.81
C GLU A 256 -14.62 -8.66 -11.62
N GLU A 257 -14.88 -8.30 -10.39
CA GLU A 257 -15.59 -7.08 -10.05
C GLU A 257 -14.68 -5.86 -10.23
N SER A 258 -14.68 -5.30 -11.42
CA SER A 258 -14.15 -3.97 -11.68
C SER A 258 -15.06 -2.93 -11.01
N LEU A 259 -14.78 -2.58 -9.77
CA LEU A 259 -15.18 -1.27 -9.31
C LEU A 259 -14.34 -0.27 -10.10
N GLU A 260 -14.94 0.37 -11.10
CA GLU A 260 -14.28 1.20 -12.14
C GLU A 260 -13.31 2.26 -11.63
N VAL A 261 -13.32 2.51 -10.36
CA VAL A 261 -12.56 3.57 -9.68
C VAL A 261 -11.19 3.15 -9.20
N TYR A 262 -11.06 1.91 -8.87
CA TYR A 262 -9.74 1.33 -8.69
C TYR A 262 -9.40 0.60 -9.97
N GLU A 263 -9.08 1.33 -11.02
CA GLU A 263 -8.51 0.73 -12.23
C GLU A 263 -7.28 -0.09 -11.91
N LYS A 264 -7.50 -1.16 -11.17
CA LYS A 264 -6.65 -2.32 -11.13
C LYS A 264 -6.98 -3.19 -12.34
N LYS A 265 -7.27 -2.54 -13.48
CA LYS A 265 -7.35 -3.21 -14.76
C LYS A 265 -6.07 -4.00 -14.93
N ALA A 266 -6.24 -5.29 -15.08
CA ALA A 266 -5.20 -6.27 -15.34
C ALA A 266 -4.01 -6.24 -14.36
N LYS A 267 -4.13 -6.91 -13.23
CA LYS A 267 -2.94 -7.45 -12.56
C LYS A 267 -2.30 -8.43 -13.53
N ILE A 268 -1.06 -8.19 -13.85
CA ILE A 268 -0.23 -9.16 -14.54
C ILE A 268 0.57 -9.85 -13.45
N LEU A 269 0.55 -11.16 -13.45
CA LEU A 269 1.41 -11.97 -12.62
C LEU A 269 2.47 -12.58 -13.51
N LEU A 270 3.73 -12.24 -13.31
CA LEU A 270 4.86 -12.89 -13.97
C LEU A 270 5.36 -13.99 -13.06
N THR A 271 5.70 -15.14 -13.66
CA THR A 271 6.27 -16.29 -12.95
C THR A 271 7.61 -16.65 -13.56
N ILE A 272 8.49 -17.13 -12.72
CA ILE A 272 9.75 -17.75 -13.12
C ILE A 272 9.58 -19.25 -12.89
N ILE A 273 9.72 -20.04 -13.95
CA ILE A 273 9.64 -21.49 -13.89
C ILE A 273 11.06 -22.06 -14.08
N HIS A 274 11.44 -22.92 -13.17
CA HIS A 274 12.70 -23.67 -13.22
C HIS A 274 12.39 -25.12 -13.55
N ASP A 275 13.23 -25.74 -14.41
CA ASP A 275 13.07 -27.13 -14.85
C ASP A 275 11.65 -27.46 -15.34
N THR A 276 11.03 -26.54 -16.12
CA THR A 276 9.68 -26.67 -16.71
C THR A 276 8.52 -26.87 -15.73
N THR A 277 8.78 -27.23 -14.47
CA THR A 277 7.72 -27.61 -13.50
C THR A 277 7.81 -26.93 -12.16
N LYS A 278 8.97 -26.37 -11.77
CA LYS A 278 9.19 -25.78 -10.46
C LYS A 278 9.04 -24.26 -10.50
N LEU A 279 8.16 -23.73 -9.71
CA LEU A 279 8.01 -22.28 -9.55
C LEU A 279 9.21 -21.71 -8.77
N ALA A 280 9.96 -20.80 -9.37
CA ALA A 280 11.14 -20.17 -8.79
C ALA A 280 10.94 -18.67 -8.50
N GLY A 281 9.87 -18.05 -9.01
CA GLY A 281 9.56 -16.65 -8.70
C GLY A 281 8.19 -16.22 -9.12
N VAL A 282 7.71 -15.15 -8.48
CA VAL A 282 6.42 -14.49 -8.76
C VAL A 282 6.59 -12.99 -8.62
N ALA A 283 6.15 -12.24 -9.62
CA ALA A 283 6.06 -10.79 -9.57
C ALA A 283 4.64 -10.31 -9.93
N ALA A 284 3.96 -9.69 -8.98
CA ALA A 284 2.62 -9.14 -9.22
C ALA A 284 2.70 -7.68 -9.65
N LEU A 285 2.26 -7.39 -10.86
CA LEU A 285 2.25 -6.07 -11.48
C LEU A 285 0.88 -5.42 -11.28
N THR A 286 0.81 -4.38 -10.48
CA THR A 286 -0.44 -3.68 -10.17
C THR A 286 -0.38 -2.23 -10.66
N PRO A 287 -1.14 -1.87 -11.68
CA PRO A 287 -1.30 -0.47 -12.10
C PRO A 287 -1.80 0.39 -10.95
N LYS A 288 -1.26 1.60 -10.85
CA LYS A 288 -1.68 2.61 -9.87
C LYS A 288 -2.05 3.90 -10.60
N ARG A 289 -2.86 4.72 -9.95
CA ARG A 289 -3.17 6.07 -10.41
C ARG A 289 -1.89 6.87 -10.62
N GLY A 290 -1.96 7.90 -11.44
CA GLY A 290 -0.81 8.72 -11.79
C GLY A 290 0.22 8.00 -12.65
N GLY A 291 -0.18 6.95 -13.37
CA GLY A 291 0.65 6.24 -14.35
C GLY A 291 1.80 5.43 -13.75
N SER A 292 1.77 5.08 -12.47
CA SER A 292 2.77 4.21 -11.87
C SER A 292 2.35 2.73 -11.90
N LEU A 293 3.34 1.83 -11.91
CA LEU A 293 3.19 0.38 -11.79
C LEU A 293 3.85 -0.08 -10.50
N LYS A 294 3.08 -0.69 -9.59
CA LYS A 294 3.61 -1.28 -8.37
C LYS A 294 3.89 -2.75 -8.57
N ILE A 295 5.10 -3.18 -8.27
CA ILE A 295 5.48 -4.58 -8.19
C ILE A 295 5.47 -4.97 -6.71
N SER A 296 4.47 -5.76 -6.31
CA SER A 296 4.35 -6.25 -4.93
C SER A 296 3.24 -7.31 -4.87
N PRO A 297 3.55 -8.54 -4.46
CA PRO A 297 4.88 -9.01 -4.08
C PRO A 297 5.82 -9.19 -5.26
N LEU A 298 7.13 -9.14 -4.97
CA LEU A 298 8.18 -9.76 -5.75
C LEU A 298 8.77 -10.86 -4.88
N ILE A 299 8.58 -12.10 -5.28
CA ILE A 299 9.02 -13.30 -4.57
C ILE A 299 9.98 -14.03 -5.49
N ILE A 300 11.13 -14.42 -4.99
CA ILE A 300 12.10 -15.22 -5.72
C ILE A 300 12.66 -16.31 -4.82
N ASP A 301 12.87 -17.49 -5.37
CA ASP A 301 13.70 -18.52 -4.73
C ASP A 301 15.17 -18.16 -4.99
N HIS A 302 15.80 -17.58 -3.99
CA HIS A 302 17.18 -17.10 -4.04
C HIS A 302 18.21 -18.22 -4.27
N LYS A 303 17.84 -19.49 -4.04
CA LYS A 303 18.71 -20.65 -4.30
C LYS A 303 18.78 -21.00 -5.78
N VAL A 304 17.80 -20.59 -6.55
CA VAL A 304 17.63 -20.91 -7.97
C VAL A 304 17.83 -19.69 -8.84
N VAL A 305 17.31 -18.54 -8.43
CA VAL A 305 17.35 -17.30 -9.23
C VAL A 305 18.71 -16.63 -9.09
N CYS A 306 19.45 -16.55 -10.19
CA CYS A 306 20.72 -15.82 -10.29
C CYS A 306 20.48 -14.35 -10.74
N LYS A 307 21.54 -13.52 -10.69
CA LYS A 307 21.46 -12.10 -11.10
C LYS A 307 20.96 -11.91 -12.53
N LYS A 308 21.36 -12.78 -13.47
CA LYS A 308 20.93 -12.72 -14.88
C LYS A 308 19.42 -12.89 -14.98
N VAL A 309 18.86 -13.94 -14.36
CA VAL A 309 17.43 -14.21 -14.37
C VAL A 309 16.62 -13.09 -13.73
N LEU A 310 17.12 -12.51 -12.63
CA LEU A 310 16.49 -11.33 -12.04
C LEU A 310 16.54 -10.14 -13.00
N GLY A 311 17.65 -9.95 -13.73
CA GLY A 311 17.76 -8.94 -14.79
C GLY A 311 16.71 -9.14 -15.89
N ASP A 312 16.59 -10.37 -16.42
CA ASP A 312 15.59 -10.72 -17.44
C ASP A 312 14.17 -10.47 -16.96
N LEU A 313 13.86 -10.78 -15.68
CA LEU A 313 12.57 -10.46 -15.06
C LEU A 313 12.34 -8.95 -15.00
N LEU A 314 13.33 -8.15 -14.60
CA LEU A 314 13.23 -6.70 -14.54
C LEU A 314 13.01 -6.09 -15.93
N ASP A 315 13.67 -6.62 -16.96
CA ASP A 315 13.46 -6.21 -18.35
C ASP A 315 12.05 -6.55 -18.85
N MET A 316 11.54 -7.72 -18.49
CA MET A 316 10.16 -8.10 -18.78
C MET A 316 9.16 -7.17 -18.07
N ILE A 317 9.41 -6.85 -16.80
CA ILE A 317 8.59 -5.88 -16.04
C ILE A 317 8.59 -4.52 -16.76
N MET A 318 9.75 -4.04 -17.21
CA MET A 318 9.85 -2.77 -17.94
C MET A 318 9.08 -2.83 -19.27
N LEU A 319 9.17 -3.94 -20.00
CA LEU A 319 8.42 -4.14 -21.24
C LEU A 319 6.91 -4.08 -20.99
N GLN A 320 6.42 -4.79 -19.97
CA GLN A 320 5.00 -4.75 -19.60
C GLN A 320 4.56 -3.36 -19.15
N ALA A 321 5.39 -2.67 -18.37
CA ALA A 321 5.10 -1.30 -17.93
C ALA A 321 4.98 -0.34 -19.13
N ARG A 322 5.84 -0.46 -20.15
CA ARG A 322 5.76 0.32 -21.40
C ARG A 322 4.49 -0.02 -22.19
N LYS A 323 4.16 -1.32 -22.38
CA LYS A 323 2.91 -1.75 -23.04
C LYS A 323 1.66 -1.18 -22.35
N MET A 324 1.71 -1.01 -21.04
CA MET A 324 0.63 -0.43 -20.24
C MET A 324 0.70 1.10 -20.16
N SER A 325 1.59 1.77 -20.91
CA SER A 325 1.81 3.22 -20.87
C SER A 325 2.10 3.75 -19.46
N ARG A 326 2.85 2.97 -18.65
CA ARG A 326 3.24 3.39 -17.31
C ARG A 326 4.53 4.22 -17.37
N ARG A 327 4.58 5.30 -16.59
CA ARG A 327 5.73 6.20 -16.54
C ARG A 327 6.75 5.85 -15.46
N LYS A 328 6.34 5.09 -14.45
CA LYS A 328 7.15 4.75 -13.27
C LYS A 328 6.88 3.33 -12.81
N ILE A 329 7.93 2.61 -12.44
CA ILE A 329 7.85 1.32 -11.74
C ILE A 329 8.25 1.53 -10.29
N THR A 330 7.55 0.89 -9.35
CA THR A 330 7.88 0.89 -7.92
C THR A 330 7.89 -0.55 -7.42
N ILE A 331 9.00 -0.98 -6.82
CA ILE A 331 9.20 -2.30 -6.21
C ILE A 331 9.28 -2.10 -4.69
N ILE A 332 8.65 -2.99 -3.91
CA ILE A 332 8.71 -2.96 -2.45
C ILE A 332 9.18 -4.33 -1.97
N LEU A 333 10.31 -4.34 -1.24
CA LEU A 333 11.01 -5.55 -0.77
C LEU A 333 11.42 -5.43 0.69
N PRO A 334 11.58 -6.56 1.42
CA PRO A 334 12.23 -6.55 2.72
C PRO A 334 13.65 -5.98 2.63
N VAL A 335 14.06 -5.14 3.58
CA VAL A 335 15.43 -4.59 3.63
C VAL A 335 16.49 -5.68 3.79
N SER A 336 16.12 -6.86 4.29
CA SER A 336 17.01 -8.03 4.43
C SER A 336 17.38 -8.69 3.10
N TYR A 337 16.71 -8.35 1.98
CA TYR A 337 16.99 -8.92 0.66
C TYR A 337 18.12 -8.18 -0.06
N ILE A 338 19.26 -8.02 0.62
CA ILE A 338 20.37 -7.16 0.20
C ILE A 338 20.82 -7.46 -1.23
N ALA A 339 21.15 -8.72 -1.54
CA ALA A 339 21.63 -9.10 -2.89
C ALA A 339 20.59 -8.84 -4.00
N VAL A 340 19.31 -8.95 -3.69
CA VAL A 340 18.22 -8.66 -4.64
C VAL A 340 18.10 -7.13 -4.82
N ILE A 341 18.18 -6.38 -3.72
CA ILE A 341 18.15 -4.91 -3.74
C ILE A 341 19.33 -4.37 -4.56
N ASP A 342 20.54 -4.87 -4.34
CA ASP A 342 21.74 -4.47 -5.06
C ASP A 342 21.62 -4.74 -6.57
N ALA A 343 21.08 -5.91 -6.95
CA ALA A 343 20.83 -6.24 -8.34
C ALA A 343 19.78 -5.32 -8.99
N ILE A 344 18.73 -4.95 -8.26
CA ILE A 344 17.70 -4.01 -8.73
C ILE A 344 18.28 -2.59 -8.86
N LEU A 345 19.10 -2.14 -7.90
CA LEU A 345 19.77 -0.84 -7.97
C LEU A 345 20.74 -0.80 -9.17
N ALA A 346 21.53 -1.86 -9.39
CA ALA A 346 22.40 -1.99 -10.57
C ALA A 346 21.62 -1.96 -11.89
N HIS A 347 20.33 -2.33 -11.86
CA HIS A 347 19.43 -2.25 -13.00
C HIS A 347 18.78 -0.86 -13.18
N GLY A 348 19.31 0.17 -12.52
CA GLY A 348 18.93 1.58 -12.67
C GLY A 348 17.69 2.00 -11.86
N TYR A 349 17.34 1.27 -10.82
CA TYR A 349 16.38 1.74 -9.83
C TYR A 349 17.06 2.60 -8.77
N VAL A 350 16.29 3.45 -8.11
CA VAL A 350 16.73 4.29 -6.98
C VAL A 350 15.89 4.01 -5.75
N SER A 351 16.48 4.16 -4.56
CA SER A 351 15.74 4.04 -3.30
C SER A 351 14.97 5.33 -3.01
N GLU A 352 13.70 5.18 -2.64
CA GLU A 352 12.81 6.28 -2.22
C GLU A 352 12.57 6.31 -0.71
N GLY A 353 13.12 5.34 0.03
CA GLY A 353 13.04 5.29 1.49
C GLY A 353 12.70 3.91 2.03
N ILE A 354 12.54 3.84 3.34
CA ILE A 354 12.28 2.61 4.08
C ILE A 354 10.98 2.77 4.87
N LEU A 355 9.99 1.96 4.51
CA LEU A 355 8.73 1.85 5.26
C LEU A 355 8.99 0.98 6.49
N LYS A 356 8.72 1.52 7.67
CA LYS A 356 8.89 0.80 8.92
C LYS A 356 7.73 -0.16 9.14
N GLU A 357 8.02 -1.45 9.21
CA GLU A 357 7.08 -2.54 9.52
C GLU A 357 5.69 -2.40 8.83
N PRO A 358 5.60 -2.19 7.51
CA PRO A 358 4.31 -1.90 6.89
C PRO A 358 3.38 -3.12 6.82
N TYR A 359 3.94 -4.34 6.85
CA TYR A 359 3.18 -5.58 6.62
C TYR A 359 3.40 -6.65 7.68
N LYS A 360 4.49 -6.58 8.43
CA LYS A 360 4.85 -7.51 9.49
C LYS A 360 5.70 -6.80 10.54
N ARG A 361 5.56 -7.22 11.82
CA ARG A 361 6.41 -6.71 12.90
C ARG A 361 7.87 -7.04 12.62
N SER A 362 8.76 -6.12 12.98
CA SER A 362 10.21 -6.24 12.83
C SER A 362 10.70 -6.45 11.39
N VAL A 363 9.87 -6.18 10.40
CA VAL A 363 10.25 -6.28 8.99
C VAL A 363 10.03 -4.93 8.29
N ASP A 364 11.13 -4.24 8.07
CA ASP A 364 11.16 -3.02 7.29
C ASP A 364 11.19 -3.34 5.79
N MET A 365 10.61 -2.46 4.99
CA MET A 365 10.53 -2.63 3.54
C MET A 365 11.17 -1.44 2.82
N VAL A 366 12.10 -1.69 1.90
CA VAL A 366 12.63 -0.67 1.02
C VAL A 366 11.70 -0.41 -0.15
N VAL A 367 11.57 0.85 -0.53
CA VAL A 367 10.85 1.28 -1.74
C VAL A 367 11.88 1.65 -2.81
N LEU A 368 11.89 0.90 -3.90
CA LEU A 368 12.75 1.12 -5.05
C LEU A 368 11.92 1.57 -6.23
N SER A 369 12.40 2.53 -7.03
CA SER A 369 11.67 3.01 -8.19
C SER A 369 12.54 3.31 -9.38
N ARG A 370 11.94 3.24 -10.59
CA ARG A 370 12.56 3.61 -11.86
C ARG A 370 11.56 4.33 -12.74
N PHE A 371 11.95 5.47 -13.31
CA PHE A 371 11.18 6.17 -14.32
C PHE A 371 11.49 5.58 -15.71
N LEU A 372 10.47 5.45 -16.56
CA LEU A 372 10.57 4.85 -17.88
C LEU A 372 10.72 5.86 -19.01
N GLN A 373 10.36 7.12 -18.78
CA GLN A 373 10.46 8.21 -19.76
C GLN A 373 11.59 9.15 -19.37
N LYS A 374 12.35 9.59 -20.40
CA LYS A 374 13.46 10.54 -20.25
C LYS A 374 13.03 11.99 -20.00
N ASP A 375 11.74 12.31 -20.12
CA ASP A 375 11.20 13.68 -20.03
C ASP A 375 11.08 14.20 -18.59
N ILE A 376 12.02 13.84 -17.77
CA ILE A 376 12.09 14.38 -16.43
C ILE A 376 13.31 15.28 -16.42
N GLY A 377 13.08 16.54 -16.74
CA GLY A 377 14.02 17.61 -16.41
C GLY A 377 14.51 17.39 -14.98
N ALA A 378 15.77 17.67 -14.77
CA ALA A 378 16.61 17.40 -13.62
C ALA A 378 15.82 17.16 -12.32
N LEU A 379 16.15 16.07 -11.65
CA LEU A 379 15.82 15.87 -10.25
C LEU A 379 15.97 17.22 -9.54
N ASP A 380 14.84 17.77 -9.05
CA ASP A 380 14.91 18.86 -8.11
C ASP A 380 15.74 18.34 -6.94
N GLN A 381 17.00 18.78 -6.92
CA GLN A 381 17.91 18.58 -5.80
C GLN A 381 17.25 19.30 -4.61
N VAL A 382 16.78 18.53 -3.64
CA VAL A 382 16.40 19.01 -2.32
C VAL A 382 17.58 18.80 -1.39
#